data_4d63bc6e104ba5884dc8a984661c14c4
#
_entry.id   4d63bc6e104ba5884dc8a984661c14c4
#
_cell.length_a   1.000
_cell.length_b   1.000
_cell.length_c   1.000
_cell.angle_alpha   90.00
_cell.angle_beta   90.00
_cell.angle_gamma   90.00
#
_symmetry.space_group_name_H-M   'P 1'
#
loop_
_entity.id
_entity.type
_entity.pdbx_description
1 polymer ?
#
loop_
_entity_poly.entity_id
_entity_poly.type
_entity_poly.pdbx_seq_one_letter_code
_entity_poly.pdbx_strand_id
1 'polypeptide(L)'
;MQESAEEFLKQLKKDLHRYIDAFKEKTRDFKVGHIEDIDKFFDEYLGKLFDSKTDQRIFDSIKNLRFLEQHHVDGCKAILDRISLLEQMPKNAVVAEIGVDRGRFAERIYEVTQPQKLHLIDIFQFDYQLNSVNSILGKKENIEIHQVNSVEAGNVFDDEYFDWIYIDTDHTYETTKAELNSFADKIKPGGFISGHDYFQVGISNGFSYGVMSAVHEFVAINNWKLYAVTLEPLENQSFVIQKPDNQK
;
A
#
# COMPACT_ATOMS: atom_id res chain seq x y z
N MET A 1 -7.76 35.08 1.56
CA MET A 1 -7.33 33.70 1.24
C MET A 1 -7.16 32.82 2.48
N GLN A 2 -6.66 33.32 3.62
CA GLN A 2 -6.58 32.52 4.87
C GLN A 2 -7.97 32.20 5.47
N GLU A 3 -8.88 33.16 5.49
CA GLU A 3 -10.25 33.00 6.01
C GLU A 3 -11.04 31.92 5.27
N SER A 4 -10.85 31.78 3.95
CA SER A 4 -11.50 30.73 3.14
C SER A 4 -10.96 29.33 3.40
N ALA A 5 -9.69 29.20 3.79
CA ALA A 5 -9.08 27.89 4.11
C ALA A 5 -9.52 27.40 5.50
N GLU A 6 -9.63 28.28 6.49
CA GLU A 6 -10.13 27.93 7.82
C GLU A 6 -11.63 27.57 7.80
N GLU A 7 -12.41 28.29 7.01
CA GLU A 7 -13.85 28.02 6.83
C GLU A 7 -14.07 26.70 6.09
N PHE A 8 -13.26 26.41 5.06
CA PHE A 8 -13.23 25.12 4.36
C PHE A 8 -12.89 23.97 5.29
N LEU A 9 -11.81 24.09 6.09
CA LEU A 9 -11.42 23.06 7.05
C LEU A 9 -12.47 22.84 8.15
N LYS A 10 -13.16 23.90 8.57
CA LYS A 10 -14.23 23.81 9.55
C LYS A 10 -15.46 23.09 8.97
N GLN A 11 -15.80 23.36 7.70
CA GLN A 11 -16.87 22.69 7.01
C GLN A 11 -16.53 21.23 6.75
N LEU A 12 -15.33 20.94 6.26
CA LEU A 12 -14.82 19.58 6.04
C LEU A 12 -14.85 18.73 7.33
N LYS A 13 -14.43 19.32 8.46
CA LYS A 13 -14.51 18.68 9.78
C LYS A 13 -15.93 18.34 10.19
N LYS A 14 -16.87 19.26 9.94
CA LYS A 14 -18.27 19.09 10.26
C LYS A 14 -18.92 18.00 9.39
N ASP A 15 -18.57 17.97 8.12
CA ASP A 15 -19.11 17.00 7.18
C ASP A 15 -18.52 15.61 7.46
N LEU A 16 -17.24 15.50 7.72
CA LEU A 16 -16.57 14.25 8.11
C LEU A 16 -17.19 13.64 9.39
N HIS A 17 -17.49 14.45 10.42
CA HIS A 17 -18.16 13.96 11.62
C HIS A 17 -19.57 13.44 11.32
N ARG A 18 -20.33 14.16 10.48
CA ARG A 18 -21.65 13.74 10.07
C ARG A 18 -21.65 12.40 9.32
N TYR A 19 -20.64 12.16 8.47
CA TYR A 19 -20.46 10.91 7.75
C TYR A 19 -20.06 9.76 8.68
N ILE A 20 -19.12 10.00 9.58
CA ILE A 20 -18.70 9.01 10.59
C ILE A 20 -19.89 8.62 11.49
N ASP A 21 -20.69 9.58 11.90
CA ASP A 21 -21.84 9.32 12.77
C ASP A 21 -22.95 8.57 12.00
N ALA A 22 -23.24 8.94 10.76
CA ALA A 22 -24.19 8.23 9.91
C ALA A 22 -23.73 6.80 9.60
N PHE A 23 -22.42 6.61 9.35
CA PHE A 23 -21.83 5.30 9.15
C PHE A 23 -21.93 4.45 10.41
N LYS A 24 -21.55 4.99 11.59
CA LYS A 24 -21.65 4.30 12.88
C LYS A 24 -23.09 3.91 13.24
N GLU A 25 -24.06 4.79 12.98
CA GLU A 25 -25.47 4.53 13.26
C GLU A 25 -26.02 3.40 12.39
N LYS A 26 -25.66 3.40 11.11
CA LYS A 26 -26.09 2.38 10.14
C LYS A 26 -25.34 1.05 10.27
N THR A 27 -24.08 1.07 10.68
CA THR A 27 -23.27 -0.15 10.85
C THR A 27 -23.41 -0.78 12.23
N ARG A 28 -24.12 -0.13 13.16
CA ARG A 28 -24.33 -0.61 14.54
C ARG A 28 -24.95 -2.00 14.61
N ASP A 29 -25.83 -2.32 13.67
CA ASP A 29 -26.55 -3.58 13.59
C ASP A 29 -26.02 -4.52 12.48
N PHE A 30 -24.97 -4.09 11.75
CA PHE A 30 -24.36 -4.91 10.72
C PHE A 30 -23.50 -6.01 11.33
N LYS A 31 -24.00 -7.24 11.30
CA LYS A 31 -23.11 -8.40 11.31
C LYS A 31 -22.41 -8.43 9.98
N VAL A 32 -21.11 -8.13 9.98
CA VAL A 32 -20.21 -8.21 8.82
C VAL A 32 -20.46 -9.55 8.11
N GLY A 33 -21.06 -9.52 6.92
CA GLY A 33 -21.39 -10.77 6.21
C GLY A 33 -22.01 -10.59 4.82
N HIS A 34 -22.50 -9.43 4.47
CA HIS A 34 -23.13 -9.23 3.15
C HIS A 34 -22.54 -8.01 2.42
N ILE A 35 -21.62 -8.29 1.51
CA ILE A 35 -20.96 -7.30 0.63
C ILE A 35 -22.00 -6.49 -0.17
N GLU A 36 -23.09 -7.11 -0.61
CA GLU A 36 -24.17 -6.46 -1.36
C GLU A 36 -24.87 -5.33 -0.59
N ASP A 37 -24.98 -5.43 0.73
CA ASP A 37 -25.59 -4.41 1.58
C ASP A 37 -24.67 -3.20 1.74
N ILE A 38 -23.37 -3.39 1.69
CA ILE A 38 -22.36 -2.32 1.75
C ILE A 38 -22.37 -1.52 0.44
N ASP A 39 -22.37 -2.17 -0.72
CA ASP A 39 -22.42 -1.53 -2.02
C ASP A 39 -23.74 -0.71 -2.15
N LYS A 40 -24.87 -1.27 -1.71
CA LYS A 40 -26.16 -0.57 -1.69
C LYS A 40 -26.17 0.65 -0.76
N PHE A 41 -25.52 0.56 0.41
CA PHE A 41 -25.37 1.68 1.32
C PHE A 41 -24.53 2.80 0.70
N PHE A 42 -23.43 2.47 0.04
CA PHE A 42 -22.59 3.45 -0.64
C PHE A 42 -23.34 4.12 -1.79
N ASP A 43 -24.05 3.39 -2.64
CA ASP A 43 -24.76 3.95 -3.78
C ASP A 43 -25.99 4.81 -3.36
N GLU A 44 -26.75 4.40 -2.35
CA GLU A 44 -27.96 5.11 -1.93
C GLU A 44 -27.69 6.31 -1.02
N TYR A 45 -26.67 6.26 -0.18
CA TYR A 45 -26.44 7.28 0.87
C TYR A 45 -25.22 8.13 0.65
N LEU A 46 -24.07 7.55 0.28
CA LEU A 46 -22.84 8.32 0.11
C LEU A 46 -22.76 8.98 -1.26
N GLY A 47 -23.23 8.35 -2.33
CA GLY A 47 -23.28 8.94 -3.67
C GLY A 47 -24.05 10.24 -3.78
N LYS A 48 -24.98 10.51 -2.84
CA LYS A 48 -25.75 11.77 -2.77
C LYS A 48 -25.06 12.87 -1.97
N LEU A 49 -23.98 12.55 -1.27
CA LEU A 49 -23.32 13.44 -0.34
C LEU A 49 -22.04 14.05 -0.91
N PHE A 50 -21.51 13.49 -2.00
CA PHE A 50 -20.25 13.86 -2.61
C PHE A 50 -20.49 14.55 -3.96
N ASP A 51 -20.46 15.87 -3.95
CA ASP A 51 -20.80 16.71 -5.11
C ASP A 51 -19.57 17.35 -5.80
N SER A 52 -18.35 17.16 -5.23
CA SER A 52 -17.11 17.68 -5.78
C SER A 52 -16.16 16.58 -6.29
N LYS A 53 -15.18 16.92 -7.15
CA LYS A 53 -14.16 15.97 -7.62
C LYS A 53 -13.31 15.39 -6.48
N THR A 54 -13.13 16.15 -5.40
CA THR A 54 -12.38 15.69 -4.21
C THR A 54 -13.20 14.69 -3.44
N ASP A 55 -14.51 14.96 -3.29
CA ASP A 55 -15.43 14.07 -2.62
C ASP A 55 -15.56 12.75 -3.37
N GLN A 56 -15.58 12.78 -4.72
CA GLN A 56 -15.62 11.57 -5.53
C GLN A 56 -14.40 10.66 -5.33
N ARG A 57 -13.19 11.22 -5.20
CA ARG A 57 -11.97 10.43 -4.91
C ARG A 57 -12.04 9.75 -3.54
N ILE A 58 -12.52 10.47 -2.53
CA ILE A 58 -12.74 9.91 -1.19
C ILE A 58 -13.79 8.80 -1.25
N PHE A 59 -14.89 9.03 -1.97
CA PHE A 59 -15.95 8.05 -2.20
C PHE A 59 -15.40 6.78 -2.87
N ASP A 60 -14.65 6.93 -3.97
CA ASP A 60 -14.09 5.80 -4.70
C ASP A 60 -13.11 4.98 -3.84
N SER A 61 -12.30 5.63 -3.00
CA SER A 61 -11.40 4.94 -2.10
C SER A 61 -12.14 4.18 -0.99
N ILE A 62 -13.25 4.73 -0.48
CA ILE A 62 -14.09 4.07 0.54
C ILE A 62 -14.93 2.94 -0.08
N LYS A 63 -15.48 3.15 -1.27
CA LYS A 63 -16.29 2.15 -1.98
C LYS A 63 -15.53 0.85 -2.22
N ASN A 64 -14.25 0.94 -2.49
CA ASN A 64 -13.39 -0.21 -2.75
C ASN A 64 -12.80 -0.84 -1.48
N LEU A 65 -13.06 -0.24 -0.30
CA LEU A 65 -12.57 -0.79 0.95
C LEU A 65 -13.27 -2.12 1.28
N ARG A 66 -12.48 -3.15 1.54
CA ARG A 66 -12.96 -4.42 2.09
C ARG A 66 -12.59 -4.53 3.55
N PHE A 67 -13.47 -5.12 4.33
CA PHE A 67 -13.19 -5.41 5.73
C PHE A 67 -12.44 -6.74 5.83
N LEU A 68 -11.32 -6.72 6.54
CA LEU A 68 -10.59 -7.95 6.86
C LEU A 68 -11.34 -8.71 7.97
N GLU A 69 -11.37 -10.02 7.85
CA GLU A 69 -11.83 -10.89 8.93
C GLU A 69 -10.70 -11.12 9.94
N GLN A 70 -11.05 -11.58 11.15
CA GLN A 70 -10.07 -11.79 12.22
C GLN A 70 -8.90 -12.69 11.81
N HIS A 71 -9.17 -13.74 11.05
CA HIS A 71 -8.11 -14.67 10.59
C HIS A 71 -7.08 -14.04 9.64
N HIS A 72 -7.45 -12.97 8.92
CA HIS A 72 -6.51 -12.21 8.07
C HIS A 72 -5.49 -11.39 8.87
N VAL A 73 -5.83 -11.06 10.12
CA VAL A 73 -5.00 -10.22 11.00
C VAL A 73 -4.48 -10.95 12.24
N ASP A 74 -4.78 -12.24 12.38
CA ASP A 74 -4.27 -13.03 13.49
C ASP A 74 -2.75 -13.06 13.50
N GLY A 75 -2.16 -12.54 14.60
CA GLY A 75 -0.72 -12.42 14.76
C GLY A 75 -0.09 -11.21 14.04
N CYS A 76 -0.90 -10.28 13.51
CA CYS A 76 -0.39 -9.04 12.93
C CYS A 76 0.44 -8.25 13.96
N LYS A 77 1.60 -7.78 13.53
CA LYS A 77 2.56 -7.06 14.37
C LYS A 77 2.44 -5.56 14.16
N ALA A 78 2.46 -4.80 15.23
CA ALA A 78 2.71 -3.36 15.20
C ALA A 78 4.22 -3.12 15.33
N ILE A 79 4.82 -2.47 14.34
CA ILE A 79 6.26 -2.20 14.24
C ILE A 79 6.46 -0.69 14.31
N LEU A 80 7.55 -0.25 14.93
CA LEU A 80 7.79 1.17 15.21
C LEU A 80 7.79 2.04 13.93
N ASP A 81 8.58 1.65 12.94
CA ASP A 81 8.78 2.37 11.68
C ASP A 81 9.26 1.44 10.56
N ARG A 82 9.38 1.96 9.33
CA ARG A 82 9.80 1.17 8.17
C ARG A 82 11.25 0.67 8.24
N ILE A 83 12.13 1.33 9.01
CA ILE A 83 13.49 0.82 9.20
C ILE A 83 13.49 -0.38 10.14
N SER A 84 12.77 -0.29 11.25
CA SER A 84 12.52 -1.41 12.15
C SER A 84 11.81 -2.57 11.46
N LEU A 85 10.97 -2.27 10.45
CA LEU A 85 10.37 -3.27 9.58
C LEU A 85 11.44 -4.02 8.78
N LEU A 86 12.37 -3.30 8.13
CA LEU A 86 13.47 -3.93 7.38
C LEU A 86 14.34 -4.85 8.26
N GLU A 87 14.49 -4.53 9.54
CA GLU A 87 15.23 -5.38 10.49
C GLU A 87 14.56 -6.76 10.67
N GLN A 88 13.25 -6.85 10.49
CA GLN A 88 12.47 -8.08 10.62
C GLN A 88 12.29 -8.84 9.30
N MET A 89 12.62 -8.23 8.16
CA MET A 89 12.52 -8.88 6.87
C MET A 89 13.63 -9.92 6.67
N PRO A 90 13.40 -10.95 5.83
CA PRO A 90 14.39 -11.95 5.50
C PRO A 90 15.70 -11.33 5.01
N LYS A 91 16.82 -11.76 5.59
CA LYS A 91 18.18 -11.38 5.19
C LYS A 91 18.69 -12.31 4.11
N ASN A 92 19.71 -11.87 3.34
CA ASN A 92 20.33 -12.67 2.28
C ASN A 92 19.27 -13.24 1.30
N ALA A 93 18.26 -12.44 1.00
CA ALA A 93 17.05 -12.77 0.23
C ALA A 93 17.12 -12.19 -1.18
N VAL A 94 16.28 -12.70 -2.09
CA VAL A 94 16.01 -12.09 -3.38
C VAL A 94 14.87 -11.08 -3.19
N VAL A 95 15.17 -9.81 -3.44
CA VAL A 95 14.31 -8.68 -3.05
C VAL A 95 14.06 -7.76 -4.24
N ALA A 96 12.92 -7.08 -4.27
CA ALA A 96 12.69 -5.94 -5.16
C ALA A 96 12.18 -4.71 -4.39
N GLU A 97 12.60 -3.53 -4.84
CA GLU A 97 11.93 -2.27 -4.58
C GLU A 97 11.26 -1.78 -5.87
N ILE A 98 9.98 -1.44 -5.76
CA ILE A 98 9.13 -1.00 -6.87
C ILE A 98 8.68 0.42 -6.57
N GLY A 99 9.16 1.38 -7.40
CA GLY A 99 9.11 2.81 -7.08
C GLY A 99 10.34 3.23 -6.28
N VAL A 100 11.45 3.45 -6.97
CA VAL A 100 12.79 3.67 -6.38
C VAL A 100 13.11 5.16 -6.20
N ASP A 101 12.53 6.01 -7.04
CA ASP A 101 12.84 7.44 -7.14
C ASP A 101 14.36 7.68 -7.18
N ARG A 102 14.94 8.18 -6.11
CA ARG A 102 16.37 8.52 -5.99
C ARG A 102 17.21 7.47 -5.29
N GLY A 103 16.63 6.33 -4.92
CA GLY A 103 17.34 5.20 -4.33
C GLY A 103 17.65 5.32 -2.83
N ARG A 104 17.04 6.27 -2.12
CA ARG A 104 17.28 6.47 -0.69
C ARG A 104 16.78 5.29 0.16
N PHE A 105 15.61 4.77 -0.17
CA PHE A 105 15.07 3.63 0.56
C PHE A 105 15.72 2.32 0.09
N ALA A 106 16.05 2.22 -1.21
CA ALA A 106 16.90 1.14 -1.75
C ALA A 106 18.21 0.98 -0.96
N GLU A 107 18.87 2.09 -0.62
CA GLU A 107 20.07 2.08 0.22
C GLU A 107 19.79 1.45 1.59
N ARG A 108 18.67 1.82 2.24
CA ARG A 108 18.28 1.23 3.53
C ARG A 108 17.96 -0.26 3.41
N ILE A 109 17.20 -0.64 2.37
CA ILE A 109 16.98 -2.06 2.07
C ILE A 109 18.30 -2.79 1.97
N TYR A 110 19.23 -2.26 1.18
CA TYR A 110 20.52 -2.89 0.96
C TYR A 110 21.36 -3.02 2.25
N GLU A 111 21.49 -1.94 3.00
CA GLU A 111 22.28 -1.89 4.23
C GLU A 111 21.72 -2.79 5.34
N VAL A 112 20.40 -2.73 5.55
CA VAL A 112 19.76 -3.42 6.67
C VAL A 112 19.54 -4.90 6.37
N THR A 113 19.13 -5.23 5.13
CA THR A 113 18.75 -6.63 4.83
C THR A 113 19.86 -7.44 4.17
N GLN A 114 20.91 -6.80 3.65
CA GLN A 114 22.03 -7.45 2.97
C GLN A 114 21.55 -8.51 1.96
N PRO A 115 20.78 -8.08 0.94
CA PRO A 115 20.10 -9.01 0.05
C PRO A 115 21.08 -9.82 -0.78
N GLN A 116 20.73 -11.06 -1.10
CA GLN A 116 21.45 -11.87 -2.08
C GLN A 116 21.36 -11.19 -3.47
N LYS A 117 20.18 -10.69 -3.82
CA LYS A 117 19.90 -9.94 -5.04
C LYS A 117 18.87 -8.85 -4.73
N LEU A 118 19.12 -7.62 -5.18
CA LEU A 118 18.20 -6.51 -5.10
C LEU A 118 17.83 -6.05 -6.51
N HIS A 119 16.56 -6.12 -6.84
CA HIS A 119 16.00 -5.55 -8.06
C HIS A 119 15.40 -4.18 -7.77
N LEU A 120 15.78 -3.19 -8.55
CA LEU A 120 15.29 -1.81 -8.48
C LEU A 120 14.43 -1.53 -9.70
N ILE A 121 13.14 -1.37 -9.47
CA ILE A 121 12.12 -1.27 -10.53
C ILE A 121 11.49 0.11 -10.49
N ASP A 122 11.67 0.90 -11.54
CA ASP A 122 11.09 2.24 -11.66
C ASP A 122 11.02 2.62 -13.14
N ILE A 123 10.14 3.53 -13.49
CA ILE A 123 10.11 4.13 -14.84
C ILE A 123 11.29 5.07 -15.06
N PHE A 124 11.91 5.59 -14.00
CA PHE A 124 12.98 6.58 -14.02
C PHE A 124 12.68 7.70 -15.01
N GLN A 125 11.58 8.38 -14.77
CA GLN A 125 11.03 9.41 -15.66
C GLN A 125 12.03 10.53 -15.95
N PHE A 126 12.96 10.79 -15.03
CA PHE A 126 13.96 11.84 -15.13
C PHE A 126 15.37 11.28 -14.92
N ASP A 127 16.33 11.69 -15.73
CA ASP A 127 17.73 11.25 -15.68
C ASP A 127 18.38 11.41 -14.30
N TYR A 128 17.98 12.44 -13.52
CA TYR A 128 18.54 12.67 -12.20
C TYR A 128 18.20 11.55 -11.21
N GLN A 129 17.11 10.83 -11.39
CA GLN A 129 16.71 9.71 -10.52
C GLN A 129 17.71 8.56 -10.68
N LEU A 130 17.91 8.10 -11.90
CA LEU A 130 18.86 7.03 -12.21
C LEU A 130 20.30 7.41 -11.84
N ASN A 131 20.69 8.67 -12.08
CA ASN A 131 21.99 9.18 -11.66
C ASN A 131 22.16 9.16 -10.14
N SER A 132 21.12 9.49 -9.38
CA SER A 132 21.12 9.42 -7.92
C SER A 132 21.27 7.99 -7.42
N VAL A 133 20.49 7.05 -7.97
CA VAL A 133 20.59 5.61 -7.65
C VAL A 133 22.03 5.10 -7.89
N ASN A 134 22.61 5.40 -9.05
CA ASN A 134 23.97 5.01 -9.37
C ASN A 134 25.02 5.65 -8.43
N SER A 135 24.78 6.88 -7.97
CA SER A 135 25.65 7.57 -7.02
C SER A 135 25.60 6.98 -5.63
N ILE A 136 24.39 6.65 -5.15
CA ILE A 136 24.16 6.14 -3.77
C ILE A 136 24.58 4.68 -3.65
N LEU A 137 24.11 3.84 -4.55
CA LEU A 137 24.30 2.40 -4.47
C LEU A 137 25.58 1.92 -5.17
N GLY A 138 26.07 2.70 -6.10
CA GLY A 138 27.26 2.34 -6.88
C GLY A 138 27.02 1.12 -7.78
N LYS A 139 28.12 0.58 -8.33
CA LYS A 139 28.08 -0.64 -9.15
C LYS A 139 28.27 -1.86 -8.25
N LYS A 140 27.20 -2.33 -7.64
CA LYS A 140 27.19 -3.57 -6.84
C LYS A 140 26.68 -4.71 -7.74
N GLU A 141 27.41 -5.82 -7.76
CA GLU A 141 27.11 -6.97 -8.66
C GLU A 141 25.76 -7.62 -8.36
N ASN A 142 25.25 -7.47 -7.13
CA ASN A 142 23.99 -8.02 -6.69
C ASN A 142 22.82 -7.04 -6.78
N ILE A 143 22.98 -5.88 -7.45
CA ILE A 143 21.91 -4.94 -7.75
C ILE A 143 21.62 -4.96 -9.24
N GLU A 144 20.34 -5.03 -9.60
CA GLU A 144 19.86 -4.99 -10.97
C GLU A 144 18.77 -3.92 -11.12
N ILE A 145 18.93 -3.04 -12.11
CA ILE A 145 18.03 -1.93 -12.37
C ILE A 145 17.15 -2.28 -13.57
N HIS A 146 15.83 -2.15 -13.39
CA HIS A 146 14.82 -2.35 -14.41
C HIS A 146 14.05 -1.06 -14.65
N GLN A 147 14.29 -0.43 -15.78
CA GLN A 147 13.54 0.74 -16.22
C GLN A 147 12.27 0.29 -16.94
N VAL A 148 11.21 0.05 -16.17
CA VAL A 148 9.95 -0.50 -16.66
C VAL A 148 8.78 -0.02 -15.78
N ASN A 149 7.58 -0.01 -16.33
CA ASN A 149 6.37 0.30 -15.59
C ASN A 149 6.11 -0.77 -14.51
N SER A 150 5.78 -0.34 -13.30
CA SER A 150 5.60 -1.21 -12.14
C SER A 150 4.53 -2.31 -12.35
N VAL A 151 3.42 -1.97 -13.01
CA VAL A 151 2.33 -2.91 -13.29
C VAL A 151 2.76 -4.04 -14.25
N GLU A 152 3.68 -3.72 -15.18
CA GLU A 152 4.18 -4.69 -16.18
C GLU A 152 5.40 -5.47 -15.68
N ALA A 153 6.06 -4.96 -14.66
CA ALA A 153 7.34 -5.49 -14.19
C ALA A 153 7.29 -6.94 -13.70
N GLY A 154 6.16 -7.40 -13.16
CA GLY A 154 6.00 -8.80 -12.77
C GLY A 154 6.22 -9.79 -13.92
N ASN A 155 5.97 -9.38 -15.18
CA ASN A 155 6.10 -10.25 -16.34
C ASN A 155 7.54 -10.64 -16.70
N VAL A 156 8.55 -9.94 -16.15
CA VAL A 156 9.97 -10.23 -16.43
C VAL A 156 10.59 -11.20 -15.43
N PHE A 157 9.83 -11.65 -14.44
CA PHE A 157 10.29 -12.56 -13.40
C PHE A 157 9.55 -13.89 -13.44
N ASP A 158 10.24 -14.95 -13.08
CA ASP A 158 9.65 -16.27 -12.89
C ASP A 158 8.72 -16.29 -11.68
N ASP A 159 7.79 -17.24 -11.64
CA ASP A 159 6.96 -17.47 -10.46
C ASP A 159 7.82 -17.93 -9.27
N GLU A 160 7.39 -17.58 -8.06
CA GLU A 160 8.08 -17.90 -6.81
C GLU A 160 9.56 -17.45 -6.77
N TYR A 161 9.87 -16.32 -7.41
CA TYR A 161 11.24 -15.80 -7.51
C TYR A 161 11.65 -14.99 -6.27
N PHE A 162 10.77 -14.10 -5.78
CA PHE A 162 11.09 -13.18 -4.69
C PHE A 162 10.81 -13.78 -3.32
N ASP A 163 11.70 -13.54 -2.37
CA ASP A 163 11.45 -13.77 -0.95
C ASP A 163 10.55 -12.67 -0.39
N TRP A 164 10.76 -11.42 -0.82
CA TRP A 164 9.89 -10.30 -0.52
C TRP A 164 10.12 -9.11 -1.47
N ILE A 165 9.10 -8.24 -1.56
CA ILE A 165 9.17 -7.00 -2.33
C ILE A 165 8.65 -5.83 -1.50
N TYR A 166 9.02 -4.59 -1.88
CA TYR A 166 8.52 -3.35 -1.31
C TYR A 166 7.97 -2.45 -2.41
N ILE A 167 6.72 -2.00 -2.29
CA ILE A 167 6.00 -1.17 -3.27
C ILE A 167 5.83 0.24 -2.72
N ASP A 168 6.32 1.25 -3.46
CA ASP A 168 6.22 2.67 -3.10
C ASP A 168 6.09 3.53 -4.39
N THR A 169 4.94 3.45 -5.07
CA THR A 169 4.71 4.03 -6.40
C THR A 169 3.77 5.24 -6.38
N ASP A 170 2.68 5.22 -7.14
CA ASP A 170 1.75 6.37 -7.26
C ASP A 170 0.60 6.36 -6.23
N HIS A 171 0.51 5.32 -5.41
CA HIS A 171 -0.41 5.17 -4.27
C HIS A 171 -1.91 5.17 -4.62
N THR A 172 -2.28 5.08 -5.91
CA THR A 172 -3.69 4.94 -6.30
C THR A 172 -4.18 3.52 -6.07
N TYR A 173 -5.50 3.37 -5.88
CA TYR A 173 -6.11 2.04 -5.73
C TYR A 173 -5.86 1.16 -6.97
N GLU A 174 -6.07 1.71 -8.15
CA GLU A 174 -5.94 0.99 -9.42
C GLU A 174 -4.52 0.49 -9.64
N THR A 175 -3.52 1.34 -9.46
CA THR A 175 -2.12 0.97 -9.64
C THR A 175 -1.68 -0.03 -8.57
N THR A 176 -1.95 0.24 -7.30
CA THR A 176 -1.58 -0.69 -6.21
C THR A 176 -2.23 -2.06 -6.40
N LYS A 177 -3.51 -2.10 -6.78
CA LYS A 177 -4.21 -3.37 -7.09
C LYS A 177 -3.55 -4.12 -8.24
N ALA A 178 -3.20 -3.42 -9.32
CA ALA A 178 -2.54 -4.01 -10.48
C ALA A 178 -1.15 -4.56 -10.13
N GLU A 179 -0.37 -3.82 -9.32
CA GLU A 179 0.94 -4.23 -8.84
C GLU A 179 0.86 -5.46 -7.93
N LEU A 180 -0.04 -5.46 -6.94
CA LEU A 180 -0.26 -6.61 -6.07
C LEU A 180 -0.57 -7.88 -6.88
N ASN A 181 -1.44 -7.78 -7.89
CA ASN A 181 -1.78 -8.91 -8.75
C ASN A 181 -0.62 -9.31 -9.66
N SER A 182 0.16 -8.36 -10.20
CA SER A 182 1.30 -8.62 -11.06
C SER A 182 2.42 -9.40 -10.34
N PHE A 183 2.60 -9.13 -9.04
CA PHE A 183 3.65 -9.76 -8.25
C PHE A 183 3.20 -10.92 -7.37
N ALA A 184 1.91 -11.18 -7.23
CA ALA A 184 1.39 -12.24 -6.34
C ALA A 184 2.03 -13.61 -6.58
N ASP A 185 2.09 -14.04 -7.85
CA ASP A 185 2.67 -15.33 -8.24
C ASP A 185 4.21 -15.31 -8.17
N LYS A 186 4.82 -14.13 -8.22
CA LYS A 186 6.28 -13.96 -8.16
C LYS A 186 6.86 -14.09 -6.75
N ILE A 187 6.00 -14.04 -5.74
CA ILE A 187 6.39 -14.24 -4.33
C ILE A 187 6.41 -15.72 -4.02
N LYS A 188 7.47 -16.18 -3.36
CA LYS A 188 7.58 -17.54 -2.83
C LYS A 188 6.48 -17.84 -1.80
N PRO A 189 6.04 -19.09 -1.64
CA PRO A 189 5.21 -19.47 -0.49
C PRO A 189 5.85 -19.01 0.83
N GLY A 190 5.04 -18.44 1.73
CA GLY A 190 5.55 -17.84 2.98
C GLY A 190 6.27 -16.51 2.84
N GLY A 191 6.55 -16.05 1.61
CA GLY A 191 7.19 -14.77 1.33
C GLY A 191 6.24 -13.57 1.51
N PHE A 192 6.75 -12.35 1.25
CA PHE A 192 6.05 -11.13 1.63
C PHE A 192 5.93 -10.14 0.49
N ILE A 193 4.80 -9.41 0.46
CA ILE A 193 4.68 -8.11 -0.19
C ILE A 193 4.57 -7.07 0.91
N SER A 194 5.43 -6.08 0.87
CA SER A 194 5.38 -4.89 1.73
C SER A 194 5.22 -3.64 0.87
N GLY A 195 4.83 -2.54 1.49
CA GLY A 195 4.73 -1.28 0.78
C GLY A 195 4.44 -0.12 1.71
N HIS A 196 4.47 1.09 1.14
CA HIS A 196 4.26 2.35 1.85
C HIS A 196 2.83 2.86 1.68
N ASP A 197 2.55 4.00 2.31
CA ASP A 197 1.28 4.74 2.20
C ASP A 197 0.03 3.91 2.51
N TYR A 198 0.13 3.00 3.49
CA TYR A 198 -0.99 2.21 3.98
C TYR A 198 -1.97 3.10 4.74
N PHE A 199 -2.62 3.95 3.98
CA PHE A 199 -3.52 4.99 4.46
C PHE A 199 -4.69 5.19 3.48
N GLN A 200 -5.79 5.75 3.95
CA GLN A 200 -6.95 6.00 3.07
C GLN A 200 -7.02 7.43 2.57
N VAL A 201 -6.79 8.39 3.45
CA VAL A 201 -6.90 9.82 3.13
C VAL A 201 -5.82 10.59 3.86
N GLY A 202 -4.91 11.20 3.13
CA GLY A 202 -3.91 12.10 3.67
C GLY A 202 -4.54 13.43 4.11
N ILE A 203 -4.83 13.59 5.39
CA ILE A 203 -5.45 14.81 5.96
C ILE A 203 -4.52 16.03 5.79
N SER A 204 -3.20 15.80 5.75
CA SER A 204 -2.20 16.87 5.67
C SER A 204 -2.01 17.43 4.26
N ASN A 205 -2.22 16.66 3.21
CA ASN A 205 -1.95 17.03 1.83
C ASN A 205 -3.16 16.97 0.91
N GLY A 206 -4.31 16.51 1.40
CA GLY A 206 -5.55 16.38 0.61
C GLY A 206 -5.50 15.29 -0.47
N PHE A 207 -4.48 14.42 -0.46
CA PHE A 207 -4.42 13.28 -1.38
C PHE A 207 -5.27 12.11 -0.87
N SER A 208 -6.01 11.48 -1.78
CA SER A 208 -6.67 10.21 -1.54
C SER A 208 -5.70 9.08 -1.87
N TYR A 209 -5.38 8.26 -0.88
CA TYR A 209 -4.54 7.09 -1.03
C TYR A 209 -5.44 5.85 -1.20
N GLY A 210 -5.17 5.06 -2.21
CA GLY A 210 -5.91 3.82 -2.48
C GLY A 210 -5.26 2.56 -1.95
N VAL A 211 -4.07 2.68 -1.36
CA VAL A 211 -3.22 1.55 -0.95
C VAL A 211 -3.94 0.64 0.04
N MET A 212 -4.50 1.19 1.12
CA MET A 212 -5.22 0.38 2.12
C MET A 212 -6.37 -0.40 1.50
N SER A 213 -7.16 0.23 0.63
CA SER A 213 -8.30 -0.41 -0.04
C SER A 213 -7.86 -1.55 -0.95
N ALA A 214 -6.79 -1.34 -1.74
CA ALA A 214 -6.24 -2.36 -2.64
C ALA A 214 -5.66 -3.54 -1.85
N VAL A 215 -4.92 -3.26 -0.77
CA VAL A 215 -4.34 -4.30 0.10
C VAL A 215 -5.41 -5.12 0.79
N HIS A 216 -6.46 -4.49 1.35
CA HIS A 216 -7.56 -5.21 2.00
C HIS A 216 -8.32 -6.10 1.01
N GLU A 217 -8.63 -5.60 -0.17
CA GLU A 217 -9.29 -6.40 -1.21
C GLU A 217 -8.42 -7.59 -1.61
N PHE A 218 -7.13 -7.34 -1.87
CA PHE A 218 -6.18 -8.38 -2.25
C PHE A 218 -6.05 -9.48 -1.18
N VAL A 219 -5.89 -9.09 0.09
CA VAL A 219 -5.80 -10.01 1.24
C VAL A 219 -7.05 -10.85 1.36
N ALA A 220 -8.24 -10.23 1.28
CA ALA A 220 -9.52 -10.93 1.41
C ALA A 220 -9.79 -11.93 0.27
N ILE A 221 -9.46 -11.54 -0.98
CA ILE A 221 -9.69 -12.39 -2.16
C ILE A 221 -8.70 -13.56 -2.23
N ASN A 222 -7.43 -13.30 -1.92
CA ASN A 222 -6.36 -14.29 -2.09
C ASN A 222 -6.04 -15.06 -0.80
N ASN A 223 -6.77 -14.79 0.29
CA ASN A 223 -6.55 -15.40 1.60
C ASN A 223 -5.10 -15.26 2.11
N TRP A 224 -4.49 -14.09 1.83
CA TRP A 224 -3.22 -13.71 2.41
C TRP A 224 -3.41 -13.20 3.84
N LYS A 225 -2.32 -12.97 4.57
CA LYS A 225 -2.38 -12.41 5.92
C LYS A 225 -1.75 -11.03 5.97
N LEU A 226 -2.39 -10.09 6.66
CA LEU A 226 -1.74 -8.86 7.08
C LEU A 226 -0.76 -9.22 8.21
N TYR A 227 0.52 -9.26 7.89
CA TYR A 227 1.57 -9.72 8.80
C TYR A 227 2.05 -8.63 9.75
N ALA A 228 2.17 -7.39 9.25
CA ALA A 228 2.61 -6.26 10.05
C ALA A 228 2.12 -4.93 9.49
N VAL A 229 2.05 -3.93 10.37
CA VAL A 229 1.88 -2.50 10.04
C VAL A 229 2.85 -1.67 10.86
N THR A 230 3.31 -0.55 10.31
CA THR A 230 4.16 0.38 11.05
C THR A 230 3.35 1.49 11.71
N LEU A 231 3.96 2.16 12.70
CA LEU A 231 3.32 3.17 13.53
C LEU A 231 4.01 4.55 13.37
N GLU A 232 4.57 4.83 12.19
CA GLU A 232 5.28 6.08 11.94
C GLU A 232 4.44 7.31 12.31
N PRO A 233 4.96 8.19 13.18
CA PRO A 233 4.18 9.35 13.65
C PRO A 233 4.21 10.53 12.69
N LEU A 234 5.20 10.59 11.79
CA LEU A 234 5.45 11.72 10.89
C LEU A 234 5.32 11.39 9.41
N GLU A 235 5.30 10.13 9.08
CA GLU A 235 5.16 9.60 7.72
C GLU A 235 3.93 8.68 7.65
N ASN A 236 3.51 8.31 6.45
CA ASN A 236 2.43 7.34 6.29
C ASN A 236 2.93 5.93 6.65
N GLN A 237 2.02 5.09 7.12
CA GLN A 237 2.34 3.73 7.55
C GLN A 237 2.79 2.86 6.37
N SER A 238 3.63 1.88 6.70
CA SER A 238 3.92 0.75 5.82
C SER A 238 3.09 -0.47 6.22
N PHE A 239 2.83 -1.34 5.27
CA PHE A 239 2.18 -2.64 5.47
C PHE A 239 3.10 -3.78 5.07
N VAL A 240 2.81 -4.96 5.59
CA VAL A 240 3.36 -6.24 5.13
C VAL A 240 2.24 -7.25 5.05
N ILE A 241 2.08 -7.88 3.90
CA ILE A 241 1.21 -9.03 3.73
C ILE A 241 2.04 -10.27 3.42
N GLN A 242 1.59 -11.42 3.92
CA GLN A 242 2.29 -12.69 3.77
C GLN A 242 1.49 -13.64 2.89
N LYS A 243 2.17 -14.20 1.88
CA LYS A 243 1.63 -15.30 1.06
C LYS A 243 1.48 -16.55 1.92
N PRO A 244 0.36 -17.29 1.82
CA PRO A 244 0.22 -18.57 2.50
C PRO A 244 1.35 -19.52 2.13
N ASP A 245 1.81 -20.33 3.09
CA ASP A 245 2.66 -21.46 2.78
C ASP A 245 1.91 -22.49 1.95
N ASN A 246 2.60 -23.19 1.06
CA ASN A 246 2.03 -24.37 0.42
C ASN A 246 1.71 -25.38 1.52
N GLN A 247 0.42 -25.60 1.81
CA GLN A 247 0.02 -26.65 2.73
C GLN A 247 0.53 -28.00 2.16
N LYS A 248 1.46 -28.59 2.89
CA LYS A 248 1.91 -29.97 2.64
C LYS A 248 0.86 -30.96 3.05
#